data_ac72ccc8a8f037b88ef6fb7a241cdef2
#
_entry.id   ac72ccc8a8f037b88ef6fb7a241cdef2
#
_cell.length_a   1.000
_cell.length_b   1.000
_cell.length_c   1.000
_cell.angle_alpha   90.00
_cell.angle_beta   90.00
_cell.angle_gamma   90.00
#
_symmetry.space_group_name_H-M   'P 1'
#
loop_
_entity.id
_entity.type
_entity.pdbx_description
1 polymer ?
#
loop_
_entity_poly.entity_id
_entity_poly.type
_entity_poly.pdbx_seq_one_letter_code
_entity_poly.pdbx_strand_id
1 'polypeptide(L)'
;MKLFYATAMALVVGAASYMLWTTFEPTVSAGTTSGSDDTALVKVILPDSFSDKAKVGQVGFNAKCAACHGVNAAGKDGVAPPLVHKIYEPSHHGDESFQR
;
A
#
# COMPACT_ATOMS: atom_id res chain seq x y z
N MET A 1 42.97 -30.80 -4.32
CA MET A 1 41.68 -30.96 -5.00
C MET A 1 40.45 -30.61 -4.11
N LYS A 2 40.37 -31.11 -2.86
CA LYS A 2 39.21 -30.85 -1.99
C LYS A 2 38.98 -29.34 -1.67
N LEU A 3 40.07 -28.58 -1.54
CA LEU A 3 39.98 -27.14 -1.23
C LEU A 3 39.38 -26.30 -2.39
N PHE A 4 39.69 -26.65 -3.63
CA PHE A 4 39.18 -26.01 -4.82
C PHE A 4 37.67 -26.25 -5.00
N TYR A 5 37.18 -27.42 -4.67
CA TYR A 5 35.75 -27.71 -4.73
C TYR A 5 34.96 -26.95 -3.66
N ALA A 6 35.53 -26.77 -2.46
CA ALA A 6 34.90 -26.01 -1.40
C ALA A 6 34.74 -24.52 -1.74
N THR A 7 35.77 -23.91 -2.35
CA THR A 7 35.72 -22.52 -2.77
C THR A 7 34.77 -22.30 -3.95
N ALA A 8 34.76 -23.22 -4.93
CA ALA A 8 33.86 -23.16 -6.06
C ALA A 8 32.38 -23.29 -5.60
N MET A 9 32.08 -24.20 -4.71
CA MET A 9 30.72 -24.35 -4.12
C MET A 9 30.27 -23.09 -3.37
N ALA A 10 31.15 -22.47 -2.59
CA ALA A 10 30.82 -21.24 -1.86
C ALA A 10 30.49 -20.08 -2.81
N LEU A 11 31.20 -19.96 -3.92
CA LEU A 11 30.93 -18.92 -4.93
C LEU A 11 29.59 -19.15 -5.65
N VAL A 12 29.28 -20.39 -6.00
CA VAL A 12 28.01 -20.74 -6.65
C VAL A 12 26.81 -20.48 -5.72
N VAL A 13 26.91 -20.86 -4.47
CA VAL A 13 25.84 -20.62 -3.48
C VAL A 13 25.70 -19.12 -3.21
N GLY A 14 26.79 -18.38 -3.11
CA GLY A 14 26.76 -16.93 -2.93
C GLY A 14 26.12 -16.20 -4.14
N ALA A 15 26.48 -16.60 -5.36
CA ALA A 15 25.89 -16.02 -6.57
C ALA A 15 24.40 -16.36 -6.70
N ALA A 16 23.99 -17.57 -6.38
CA ALA A 16 22.58 -17.98 -6.40
C ALA A 16 21.75 -17.21 -5.35
N SER A 17 22.28 -17.01 -4.14
CA SER A 17 21.63 -16.23 -3.10
C SER A 17 21.51 -14.75 -3.47
N TYR A 18 22.53 -14.19 -4.10
CA TYR A 18 22.53 -12.80 -4.59
C TYR A 18 21.48 -12.60 -5.70
N MET A 19 21.44 -13.52 -6.67
CA MET A 19 20.42 -13.47 -7.74
C MET A 19 19.01 -13.62 -7.18
N LEU A 20 18.79 -14.47 -6.21
CA LEU A 20 17.49 -14.64 -5.59
C LEU A 20 17.06 -13.37 -4.83
N TRP A 21 17.99 -12.69 -4.19
CA TRP A 21 17.72 -11.45 -3.47
C TRP A 21 17.40 -10.28 -4.41
N THR A 22 18.10 -10.17 -5.53
CA THR A 22 17.84 -9.11 -6.54
C THR A 22 16.54 -9.32 -7.32
N THR A 23 16.03 -10.53 -7.40
CA THR A 23 14.72 -10.82 -8.05
C THR A 23 13.55 -10.65 -7.08
N PHE A 24 13.79 -10.59 -5.79
CA PHE A 24 12.78 -10.39 -4.75
C PHE A 24 12.74 -8.94 -4.26
N GLU A 25 12.96 -7.97 -5.15
CA GLU A 25 12.59 -6.59 -4.87
C GLU A 25 11.07 -6.55 -4.78
N PRO A 26 10.48 -6.23 -3.61
CA PRO A 26 9.06 -5.92 -3.57
C PRO A 26 8.89 -4.68 -4.45
N THR A 27 8.45 -4.87 -5.67
CA THR A 27 7.99 -3.77 -6.50
C THR A 27 6.82 -3.14 -5.77
N VAL A 28 7.13 -2.15 -4.92
CA VAL A 28 6.15 -1.17 -4.49
C VAL A 28 5.85 -0.38 -5.75
N SER A 29 5.04 -0.99 -6.59
CA SER A 29 4.43 -0.31 -7.72
C SER A 29 3.62 0.82 -7.08
N ALA A 30 4.17 2.03 -7.11
CA ALA A 30 3.39 3.24 -6.96
C ALA A 30 2.48 3.32 -8.19
N GLY A 31 1.61 2.31 -8.29
CA GLY A 31 0.59 2.24 -9.31
C GLY A 31 -0.40 3.35 -9.00
N THR A 32 -0.43 4.34 -9.85
CA THR A 32 -1.59 5.15 -10.13
C THR A 32 -2.68 4.20 -10.67
N THR A 33 -3.16 3.32 -9.82
CA THR A 33 -4.36 2.55 -10.11
C THR A 33 -5.53 3.49 -9.77
N SER A 34 -5.99 4.20 -10.80
CA SER A 34 -7.41 4.48 -10.93
C SER A 34 -8.10 3.12 -11.07
N GLY A 35 -8.03 2.29 -10.04
CA GLY A 35 -8.86 1.12 -9.90
C GLY A 35 -10.25 1.65 -9.63
N SER A 36 -11.07 1.71 -10.65
CA SER A 36 -12.50 1.71 -10.47
C SER A 36 -12.84 0.36 -9.83
N ASP A 37 -12.85 0.32 -8.50
CA ASP A 37 -13.50 -0.76 -7.78
C ASP A 37 -14.99 -0.59 -8.10
N ASP A 38 -15.58 -1.51 -8.83
CA ASP A 38 -17.01 -1.47 -9.21
C ASP A 38 -17.93 -1.40 -7.97
N THR A 39 -17.39 -1.60 -6.79
CA THR A 39 -18.08 -1.49 -5.50
C THR A 39 -17.88 -0.13 -4.82
N ALA A 40 -17.08 0.77 -5.38
CA ALA A 40 -16.81 2.08 -4.81
C ALA A 40 -18.06 2.97 -4.80
N LEU A 41 -18.41 3.51 -3.64
CA LEU A 41 -19.59 4.38 -3.47
C LEU A 41 -19.37 5.79 -4.01
N VAL A 42 -18.13 6.27 -4.00
CA VAL A 42 -17.78 7.60 -4.49
C VAL A 42 -16.49 7.57 -5.31
N LYS A 43 -16.41 8.46 -6.30
CA LYS A 43 -15.18 8.67 -7.05
C LYS A 43 -14.26 9.61 -6.26
N VAL A 44 -13.10 9.10 -5.86
CA VAL A 44 -12.09 9.90 -5.15
C VAL A 44 -11.10 10.48 -6.15
N ILE A 45 -10.88 11.78 -6.07
CA ILE A 45 -9.88 12.49 -6.85
C ILE A 45 -8.61 12.57 -6.01
N LEU A 46 -7.55 11.92 -6.47
CA LEU A 46 -6.25 11.95 -5.81
C LEU A 46 -5.40 13.09 -6.37
N PRO A 47 -4.52 13.70 -5.57
CA PRO A 47 -3.52 14.64 -6.08
C PRO A 47 -2.49 13.89 -6.94
N ASP A 48 -1.84 14.62 -7.85
CA ASP A 48 -0.80 14.05 -8.74
C ASP A 48 0.39 13.46 -7.97
N SER A 49 0.64 13.96 -6.76
CA SER A 49 1.69 13.44 -5.89
C SER A 49 1.32 13.58 -4.42
N PHE A 50 1.75 12.60 -3.62
CA PHE A 50 1.64 12.63 -2.17
C PHE A 50 2.96 13.02 -1.52
N SER A 51 2.90 13.71 -0.39
CA SER A 51 4.05 13.86 0.50
C SER A 51 4.50 12.49 1.04
N ASP A 52 5.73 12.38 1.52
CA ASP A 52 6.24 11.11 2.03
C ASP A 52 5.43 10.58 3.23
N LYS A 53 4.96 11.47 4.09
CA LYS A 53 4.05 11.10 5.19
C LYS A 53 2.72 10.56 4.67
N ALA A 54 2.15 11.17 3.64
CA ALA A 54 0.89 10.71 3.05
C ALA A 54 1.05 9.36 2.34
N LYS A 55 2.20 9.09 1.71
CA LYS A 55 2.50 7.76 1.14
C LYS A 55 2.52 6.67 2.21
N VAL A 56 3.16 6.94 3.35
CA VAL A 56 3.15 6.01 4.50
C VAL A 56 1.73 5.78 4.99
N GLY A 57 0.94 6.85 5.11
CA GLY A 57 -0.47 6.76 5.49
C GLY A 57 -1.30 5.95 4.49
N GLN A 58 -1.07 6.13 3.19
CA GLN A 58 -1.74 5.36 2.14
C GLN A 58 -1.44 3.86 2.24
N VAL A 59 -0.17 3.50 2.46
CA VAL A 59 0.22 2.09 2.65
C VAL A 59 -0.47 1.50 3.87
N GLY A 60 -0.47 2.21 4.99
CA GLY A 60 -1.14 1.77 6.21
C GLY A 60 -2.65 1.63 6.04
N PHE A 61 -3.29 2.61 5.38
CA PHE A 61 -4.71 2.57 5.07
C PHE A 61 -5.06 1.36 4.18
N ASN A 62 -4.32 1.17 3.10
CA ASN A 62 -4.58 0.05 2.19
C ASN A 62 -4.40 -1.31 2.86
N ALA A 63 -3.45 -1.42 3.78
CA ALA A 63 -3.19 -2.66 4.51
C ALA A 63 -4.26 -3.01 5.56
N LYS A 64 -4.93 -2.01 6.15
CA LYS A 64 -5.80 -2.20 7.33
C LYS A 64 -7.26 -1.80 7.10
N CYS A 65 -7.50 -0.74 6.37
CA CYS A 65 -8.82 -0.09 6.32
C CYS A 65 -9.52 -0.30 4.98
N ALA A 66 -8.78 -0.43 3.88
CA ALA A 66 -9.35 -0.51 2.54
C ALA A 66 -10.19 -1.78 2.30
N ALA A 67 -9.97 -2.84 3.07
CA ALA A 67 -10.79 -4.05 2.99
C ALA A 67 -12.30 -3.75 3.20
N CYS A 68 -12.60 -2.82 4.10
CA CYS A 68 -13.96 -2.39 4.40
C CYS A 68 -14.31 -1.05 3.73
N HIS A 69 -13.42 -0.05 3.81
CA HIS A 69 -13.69 1.30 3.35
C HIS A 69 -13.33 1.57 1.88
N GLY A 70 -12.95 0.54 1.14
CA GLY A 70 -12.57 0.64 -0.27
C GLY A 70 -11.20 1.30 -0.49
N VAL A 71 -10.67 1.11 -1.69
CA VAL A 71 -9.43 1.77 -2.11
C VAL A 71 -9.64 3.28 -2.10
N ASN A 72 -8.64 4.02 -1.65
CA ASN A 72 -8.69 5.48 -1.52
C ASN A 72 -9.83 6.00 -0.63
N ALA A 73 -10.31 5.18 0.30
CA ALA A 73 -11.40 5.54 1.19
C ALA A 73 -12.74 5.86 0.47
N ALA A 74 -12.94 5.29 -0.72
CA ALA A 74 -14.11 5.52 -1.57
C ALA A 74 -15.42 4.92 -1.02
N GLY A 75 -15.33 4.16 0.06
CA GLY A 75 -16.42 3.32 0.55
C GLY A 75 -16.57 2.05 -0.25
N LYS A 76 -17.37 1.14 0.25
CA LYS A 76 -17.65 -0.13 -0.39
C LYS A 76 -19.13 -0.47 -0.20
N ASP A 77 -19.82 -0.67 -1.30
CA ASP A 77 -21.27 -0.91 -1.28
C ASP A 77 -21.63 -2.12 -0.42
N GLY A 78 -22.61 -1.94 0.45
CA GLY A 78 -23.05 -2.97 1.40
C GLY A 78 -22.07 -3.30 2.55
N VAL A 79 -20.89 -2.67 2.61
CA VAL A 79 -19.84 -2.97 3.60
C VAL A 79 -19.56 -1.80 4.52
N ALA A 80 -19.07 -0.67 3.98
CA ALA A 80 -18.71 0.49 4.78
C ALA A 80 -18.80 1.80 3.99
N PRO A 81 -19.12 2.91 4.66
CA PRO A 81 -19.25 4.22 4.02
C PRO A 81 -17.88 4.76 3.55
N PRO A 82 -17.89 5.70 2.58
CA PRO A 82 -16.69 6.43 2.20
C PRO A 82 -16.21 7.31 3.35
N LEU A 83 -14.89 7.44 3.50
CA LEU A 83 -14.28 8.34 4.49
C LEU A 83 -13.89 9.69 3.88
N VAL A 84 -14.02 9.85 2.59
CA VAL A 84 -13.81 11.11 1.83
C VAL A 84 -15.16 11.80 1.58
N HIS A 85 -15.81 12.22 2.66
CA HIS A 85 -17.10 12.88 2.59
C HIS A 85 -17.07 14.17 3.39
N LYS A 86 -17.80 15.19 2.91
CA LYS A 86 -17.87 16.52 3.56
C LYS A 86 -18.26 16.46 5.06
N ILE A 87 -18.93 15.41 5.49
CA ILE A 87 -19.27 15.23 6.91
C ILE A 87 -18.04 15.10 7.80
N TYR A 88 -16.90 14.68 7.23
CA TYR A 88 -15.63 14.52 7.93
C TYR A 88 -14.72 15.75 7.81
N GLU A 89 -15.20 16.83 7.18
CA GLU A 89 -14.46 18.09 7.17
C GLU A 89 -14.33 18.63 8.61
N PRO A 90 -13.22 19.34 8.92
CA PRO A 90 -12.93 19.80 10.29
C PRO A 90 -14.03 20.64 10.94
N SER A 91 -14.90 21.28 10.17
CA SER A 91 -16.02 22.07 10.66
C SER A 91 -17.25 21.26 11.05
N HIS A 92 -17.33 19.98 10.66
CA HIS A 92 -18.48 19.11 10.95
C HIS A 92 -18.23 18.18 12.13
N HIS A 93 -17.03 17.62 12.21
CA HIS A 93 -16.61 16.79 13.34
C HIS A 93 -15.24 17.26 13.78
N GLY A 94 -15.13 17.72 15.01
CA GLY A 94 -13.84 18.05 15.60
C GLY A 94 -12.97 16.80 15.73
N ASP A 95 -11.65 16.99 15.75
CA ASP A 95 -10.66 15.91 15.85
C ASP A 95 -10.92 14.97 17.04
N GLU A 96 -11.51 15.48 18.11
CA GLU A 96 -11.90 14.72 19.30
C GLU A 96 -12.93 13.62 19.00
N SER A 97 -13.76 13.79 17.96
CA SER A 97 -14.78 12.81 17.60
C SER A 97 -14.17 11.53 17.03
N PHE A 98 -12.93 11.59 16.53
CA PHE A 98 -12.18 10.45 15.98
C PHE A 98 -11.28 9.76 17.00
N GLN A 99 -11.14 10.33 18.20
CA GLN A 99 -10.23 9.82 19.24
C GLN A 99 -10.93 9.00 20.33
N ARG A 100 -12.22 8.75 20.21
CA ARG A 100 -13.03 8.03 21.22
C ARG A 100 -13.20 6.56 20.90
#